data_2d4709719237b5c8880113097f38abcd
#
_entry.id   2d4709719237b5c8880113097f38abcd
#
_cell.length_a   1.000
_cell.length_b   1.000
_cell.length_c   1.000
_cell.angle_alpha   90.00
_cell.angle_beta   90.00
_cell.angle_gamma   90.00
#
_symmetry.space_group_name_H-M   'P 1'
#
loop_
_entity.id
_entity.type
_entity.pdbx_description
1 polymer ?
#
loop_
_entity_poly.entity_id
_entity_poly.type
_entity_poly.pdbx_seq_one_letter_code
_entity_poly.pdbx_strand_id
1 'polypeptide(L)'
;YKWWELPYMFIGLSLYDFVAGKKGLGRSSIVSKSTMINSFPIIKKDGLVGGVKYYDGSFNDSKLNVSLLQTAQKQGAVCKNYQEVLGFLYENEKVSGLRVKDKISNEEYTVEADMIVNATGVFSDNIRRLDDKEAKKMLDLSSGIHIVLDKKYLPLGEGLMIPKTEDGRVLFILPWMGKCLVGTTDESTKLQERPEVSNKDIEYILKHLEIYFALKINKSEILSSWCGIRPLVAPDKDADTSTIVRDHVITSSKSNLVSIIGGKWTTYRKMSQEVVDYLDNKFDLNKKKCFTKTLKLIGSEDFLSFQKDNTNEDKTFQHAVSLYGDKAS
;
A
#
# COMPACT_ATOMS: atom_id res chain seq x y z
N TYR A 1 -11.38 -25.88 7.20
CA TYR A 1 -10.91 -25.33 8.49
C TYR A 1 -11.39 -26.20 9.65
N LYS A 2 -10.59 -26.28 10.72
CA LYS A 2 -10.96 -26.98 11.94
C LYS A 2 -11.92 -26.09 12.74
N TRP A 3 -12.88 -26.68 13.48
CA TRP A 3 -13.91 -25.94 14.20
C TRP A 3 -13.35 -24.93 15.25
N TRP A 4 -12.17 -25.21 15.83
CA TRP A 4 -11.50 -24.35 16.81
C TRP A 4 -10.81 -23.11 16.18
N GLU A 5 -10.55 -23.10 14.87
CA GLU A 5 -9.95 -21.96 14.17
C GLU A 5 -10.91 -20.76 14.16
N LEU A 6 -12.23 -21.00 14.11
CA LEU A 6 -13.22 -19.96 14.10
C LEU A 6 -13.19 -19.09 15.38
N PRO A 7 -13.27 -19.65 16.60
CA PRO A 7 -13.15 -18.84 17.82
C PRO A 7 -11.75 -18.21 17.96
N TYR A 8 -10.68 -18.89 17.55
CA TYR A 8 -9.33 -18.33 17.57
C TYR A 8 -9.23 -17.04 16.71
N MET A 9 -9.73 -17.09 15.49
CA MET A 9 -9.73 -15.92 14.59
C MET A 9 -10.65 -14.81 15.12
N PHE A 10 -11.80 -15.17 15.68
CA PHE A 10 -12.71 -14.19 16.28
C PHE A 10 -12.06 -13.43 17.45
N ILE A 11 -11.35 -14.12 18.33
CA ILE A 11 -10.61 -13.48 19.43
C ILE A 11 -9.55 -12.51 18.88
N GLY A 12 -8.76 -12.94 17.89
CA GLY A 12 -7.75 -12.08 17.28
C GLY A 12 -8.34 -10.82 16.63
N LEU A 13 -9.43 -10.96 15.87
CA LEU A 13 -10.10 -9.83 15.24
C LEU A 13 -10.84 -8.93 16.26
N SER A 14 -11.38 -9.50 17.35
CA SER A 14 -11.96 -8.70 18.44
C SER A 14 -10.92 -7.87 19.19
N LEU A 15 -9.68 -8.40 19.33
CA LEU A 15 -8.55 -7.63 19.87
C LEU A 15 -8.17 -6.49 18.92
N TYR A 16 -8.17 -6.73 17.61
CA TYR A 16 -7.97 -5.70 16.59
C TYR A 16 -9.04 -4.58 16.73
N ASP A 17 -10.32 -4.92 16.84
CA ASP A 17 -11.40 -3.96 17.05
C ASP A 17 -11.20 -3.15 18.33
N PHE A 18 -10.76 -3.79 19.41
CA PHE A 18 -10.48 -3.12 20.69
C PHE A 18 -9.36 -2.09 20.54
N VAL A 19 -8.27 -2.44 19.86
CA VAL A 19 -7.14 -1.52 19.59
C VAL A 19 -7.56 -0.38 18.67
N ALA A 20 -8.40 -0.63 17.66
CA ALA A 20 -8.94 0.39 16.76
C ALA A 20 -9.86 1.40 17.50
N GLY A 21 -10.54 0.97 18.56
CA GLY A 21 -11.38 1.79 19.43
C GLY A 21 -12.42 2.60 18.64
N LYS A 22 -12.47 3.92 18.87
CA LYS A 22 -13.42 4.83 18.19
C LYS A 22 -13.15 5.02 16.69
N LYS A 23 -12.01 4.55 16.19
CA LYS A 23 -11.64 4.61 14.76
C LYS A 23 -12.03 3.36 13.99
N GLY A 24 -12.53 2.32 14.68
CA GLY A 24 -13.03 1.11 14.05
C GLY A 24 -14.23 1.38 13.15
N LEU A 25 -14.27 0.72 11.99
CA LEU A 25 -15.34 0.84 10.99
C LEU A 25 -16.54 -0.05 11.31
N GLY A 26 -16.40 -0.99 12.26
CA GLY A 26 -17.43 -1.92 12.70
C GLY A 26 -16.86 -2.91 13.71
N ARG A 27 -17.70 -3.79 14.22
CA ARG A 27 -17.29 -4.84 15.17
C ARG A 27 -17.27 -6.20 14.50
N SER A 28 -16.26 -6.97 14.81
CA SER A 28 -16.14 -8.36 14.34
C SER A 28 -17.25 -9.24 14.93
N SER A 29 -17.72 -10.19 14.13
CA SER A 29 -18.75 -11.13 14.53
C SER A 29 -18.57 -12.49 13.88
N ILE A 30 -18.94 -13.55 14.59
CA ILE A 30 -19.01 -14.90 14.00
C ILE A 30 -20.23 -14.98 13.11
N VAL A 31 -20.06 -15.54 11.90
CA VAL A 31 -21.15 -15.79 10.97
C VAL A 31 -21.31 -17.28 10.70
N SER A 32 -22.55 -17.70 10.61
CA SER A 32 -22.89 -19.12 10.39
C SER A 32 -22.54 -19.59 8.98
N LYS A 33 -22.45 -20.91 8.80
CA LYS A 33 -22.29 -21.53 7.49
C LYS A 33 -23.37 -21.07 6.49
N SER A 34 -24.63 -20.97 6.93
CA SER A 34 -25.72 -20.51 6.07
C SER A 34 -25.55 -19.06 5.64
N THR A 35 -25.12 -18.18 6.55
CA THR A 35 -24.82 -16.80 6.24
C THR A 35 -23.68 -16.69 5.21
N MET A 36 -22.60 -17.46 5.42
CA MET A 36 -21.48 -17.50 4.47
C MET A 36 -21.92 -17.93 3.07
N ILE A 37 -22.76 -18.98 2.96
CA ILE A 37 -23.28 -19.46 1.67
C ILE A 37 -24.17 -18.41 0.99
N ASN A 38 -24.97 -17.68 1.78
CA ASN A 38 -25.83 -16.62 1.23
C ASN A 38 -25.01 -15.41 0.75
N SER A 39 -23.97 -15.01 1.52
CA SER A 39 -23.07 -13.91 1.14
C SER A 39 -22.17 -14.27 -0.04
N PHE A 40 -21.72 -15.52 -0.11
CA PHE A 40 -20.79 -16.01 -1.14
C PHE A 40 -21.35 -17.31 -1.77
N PRO A 41 -22.33 -17.22 -2.67
CA PRO A 41 -22.99 -18.40 -3.26
C PRO A 41 -22.04 -19.36 -3.98
N ILE A 42 -20.92 -18.84 -4.46
CA ILE A 42 -19.88 -19.60 -5.17
C ILE A 42 -18.90 -20.32 -4.26
N ILE A 43 -18.96 -20.12 -2.93
CA ILE A 43 -18.03 -20.76 -1.99
C ILE A 43 -18.26 -22.28 -1.91
N LYS A 44 -17.22 -23.07 -1.84
CA LYS A 44 -17.35 -24.51 -1.58
C LYS A 44 -17.98 -24.76 -0.22
N LYS A 45 -19.05 -25.56 -0.22
CA LYS A 45 -19.83 -25.88 1.00
C LYS A 45 -19.23 -26.99 1.83
N ASP A 46 -18.44 -27.85 1.17
CA ASP A 46 -17.77 -28.96 1.84
C ASP A 46 -16.65 -28.44 2.75
N GLY A 47 -16.60 -28.96 3.99
CA GLY A 47 -15.66 -28.49 5.01
C GLY A 47 -15.90 -27.06 5.54
N LEU A 48 -16.90 -26.33 5.05
CA LEU A 48 -17.22 -24.99 5.54
C LEU A 48 -17.93 -25.07 6.88
N VAL A 49 -17.37 -24.47 7.93
CA VAL A 49 -17.91 -24.41 9.29
C VAL A 49 -18.65 -23.10 9.53
N GLY A 50 -18.15 -21.98 8.99
CA GLY A 50 -18.64 -20.62 9.16
C GLY A 50 -17.56 -19.62 8.77
N GLY A 51 -17.65 -18.41 9.28
CA GLY A 51 -16.68 -17.35 9.06
C GLY A 51 -16.64 -16.33 10.19
N VAL A 52 -15.69 -15.41 10.10
CA VAL A 52 -15.68 -14.22 10.96
C VAL A 52 -15.80 -13.01 10.04
N LYS A 53 -16.85 -12.22 10.26
CA LYS A 53 -17.01 -10.92 9.59
C LYS A 53 -16.20 -9.90 10.38
N TYR A 54 -15.40 -9.10 9.68
CA TYR A 54 -14.68 -7.96 10.24
C TYR A 54 -14.72 -6.79 9.25
N TYR A 55 -14.25 -5.63 9.68
CA TYR A 55 -14.28 -4.42 8.88
C TYR A 55 -12.89 -3.86 8.72
N ASP A 56 -12.56 -3.47 7.49
CA ASP A 56 -11.29 -2.84 7.18
C ASP A 56 -11.49 -1.70 6.17
N GLY A 57 -10.55 -0.76 6.13
CA GLY A 57 -10.58 0.37 5.21
C GLY A 57 -10.07 -0.02 3.83
N SER A 58 -10.76 0.43 2.80
CA SER A 58 -10.30 0.33 1.42
C SER A 58 -10.16 1.71 0.82
N PHE A 59 -9.13 1.94 0.03
CA PHE A 59 -8.89 3.20 -0.66
C PHE A 59 -8.25 2.97 -2.04
N ASN A 60 -8.37 3.96 -2.90
CA ASN A 60 -7.68 3.98 -4.18
C ASN A 60 -6.29 4.60 -3.99
N ASP A 61 -5.23 3.81 -4.16
CA ASP A 61 -3.83 4.21 -3.95
C ASP A 61 -3.45 5.44 -4.79
N SER A 62 -3.81 5.44 -6.06
CA SER A 62 -3.48 6.53 -6.98
C SER A 62 -4.19 7.83 -6.60
N LYS A 63 -5.48 7.74 -6.22
CA LYS A 63 -6.25 8.89 -5.75
C LYS A 63 -5.66 9.46 -4.47
N LEU A 64 -5.34 8.61 -3.49
CA LEU A 64 -4.73 9.06 -2.24
C LEU A 64 -3.39 9.76 -2.50
N ASN A 65 -2.56 9.22 -3.41
CA ASN A 65 -1.29 9.83 -3.79
C ASN A 65 -1.49 11.22 -4.39
N VAL A 66 -2.43 11.38 -5.33
CA VAL A 66 -2.75 12.69 -5.94
C VAL A 66 -3.24 13.67 -4.88
N SER A 67 -4.15 13.25 -3.98
CA SER A 67 -4.65 14.11 -2.90
C SER A 67 -3.54 14.54 -1.93
N LEU A 68 -2.58 13.66 -1.66
CA LEU A 68 -1.40 13.99 -0.85
C LEU A 68 -0.51 15.01 -1.54
N LEU A 69 -0.21 14.84 -2.83
CA LEU A 69 0.60 15.80 -3.62
C LEU A 69 -0.07 17.17 -3.67
N GLN A 70 -1.36 17.23 -3.98
CA GLN A 70 -2.11 18.49 -4.00
C GLN A 70 -2.15 19.15 -2.61
N THR A 71 -2.31 18.36 -1.54
CA THR A 71 -2.27 18.88 -0.17
C THR A 71 -0.89 19.41 0.17
N ALA A 72 0.18 18.72 -0.22
CA ALA A 72 1.56 19.18 -0.02
C ALA A 72 1.82 20.49 -0.77
N GLN A 73 1.37 20.62 -2.02
CA GLN A 73 1.47 21.86 -2.80
C GLN A 73 0.70 23.01 -2.12
N LYS A 74 -0.49 22.75 -1.59
CA LYS A 74 -1.26 23.74 -0.79
C LYS A 74 -0.52 24.20 0.46
N GLN A 75 0.36 23.33 1.02
CA GLN A 75 1.23 23.65 2.14
C GLN A 75 2.58 24.29 1.72
N GLY A 76 2.76 24.60 0.43
CA GLY A 76 3.95 25.27 -0.09
C GLY A 76 5.03 24.34 -0.66
N ALA A 77 4.80 23.04 -0.73
CA ALA A 77 5.75 22.13 -1.34
C ALA A 77 5.79 22.27 -2.87
N VAL A 78 6.98 22.22 -3.46
CA VAL A 78 7.17 22.15 -4.92
C VAL A 78 7.27 20.67 -5.31
N CYS A 79 6.26 20.17 -6.01
CA CYS A 79 6.22 18.80 -6.50
C CYS A 79 6.47 18.75 -8.00
N LYS A 80 7.51 18.04 -8.43
CA LYS A 80 7.86 17.85 -9.84
C LYS A 80 7.90 16.37 -10.17
N ASN A 81 7.22 15.98 -11.24
CA ASN A 81 7.30 14.64 -11.83
C ASN A 81 8.26 14.65 -13.05
N TYR A 82 8.57 13.47 -13.58
CA TYR A 82 9.51 13.27 -14.66
C TYR A 82 10.91 13.84 -14.41
N GLN A 83 11.31 13.97 -13.15
CA GLN A 83 12.63 14.43 -12.73
C GLN A 83 13.45 13.24 -12.24
N GLU A 84 14.51 12.90 -12.96
CA GLU A 84 15.42 11.81 -12.63
C GLU A 84 16.67 12.33 -11.89
N VAL A 85 16.95 11.78 -10.71
CA VAL A 85 18.17 12.11 -9.98
C VAL A 85 19.34 11.36 -10.61
N LEU A 86 20.32 12.11 -11.11
CA LEU A 86 21.53 11.58 -11.74
C LEU A 86 22.71 11.46 -10.77
N GLY A 87 22.67 12.17 -9.64
CA GLY A 87 23.75 12.20 -8.65
C GLY A 87 23.59 13.33 -7.65
N PHE A 88 24.58 13.50 -6.83
CA PHE A 88 24.60 14.47 -5.75
C PHE A 88 25.65 15.55 -5.96
N LEU A 89 25.41 16.73 -5.39
CA LEU A 89 26.39 17.77 -5.17
C LEU A 89 26.93 17.63 -3.73
N TYR A 90 28.19 17.98 -3.54
CA TYR A 90 28.84 17.86 -2.23
C TYR A 90 29.52 19.16 -1.85
N GLU A 91 29.38 19.51 -0.57
CA GLU A 91 30.12 20.57 0.08
C GLU A 91 30.67 20.00 1.39
N ASN A 92 31.98 20.15 1.64
CA ASN A 92 32.67 19.61 2.82
C ASN A 92 32.33 18.11 3.09
N GLU A 93 32.34 17.29 2.02
CA GLU A 93 32.00 15.86 2.05
C GLU A 93 30.54 15.57 2.46
N LYS A 94 29.66 16.55 2.54
CA LYS A 94 28.24 16.40 2.80
C LYS A 94 27.44 16.69 1.55
N VAL A 95 26.33 15.96 1.40
CA VAL A 95 25.41 16.20 0.31
C VAL A 95 24.77 17.58 0.49
N SER A 96 24.92 18.43 -0.54
CA SER A 96 24.42 19.82 -0.58
C SER A 96 23.43 20.08 -1.71
N GLY A 97 23.16 19.08 -2.54
CA GLY A 97 22.22 19.23 -3.67
C GLY A 97 22.15 18.00 -4.54
N LEU A 98 21.38 18.12 -5.61
CA LEU A 98 21.11 17.09 -6.60
C LEU A 98 21.47 17.57 -8.00
N ARG A 99 21.97 16.65 -8.84
CA ARG A 99 21.91 16.78 -10.29
C ARG A 99 20.67 16.05 -10.78
N VAL A 100 19.85 16.75 -11.56
CA VAL A 100 18.55 16.29 -12.00
C VAL A 100 18.43 16.42 -13.51
N LYS A 101 17.79 15.43 -14.12
CA LYS A 101 17.40 15.45 -15.53
C LYS A 101 15.89 15.51 -15.66
N ASP A 102 15.39 16.50 -16.39
CA ASP A 102 14.01 16.52 -16.83
C ASP A 102 13.84 15.54 -18.01
N LYS A 103 13.03 14.50 -17.81
CA LYS A 103 12.82 13.44 -18.83
C LYS A 103 11.92 13.89 -19.99
N ILE A 104 11.31 15.05 -19.91
CA ILE A 104 10.48 15.62 -20.99
C ILE A 104 11.33 16.49 -21.90
N SER A 105 12.06 17.47 -21.33
CA SER A 105 12.93 18.36 -22.10
C SER A 105 14.32 17.77 -22.38
N ASN A 106 14.74 16.73 -21.63
CA ASN A 106 16.11 16.19 -21.58
C ASN A 106 17.16 17.15 -21.02
N GLU A 107 16.77 18.28 -20.46
CA GLU A 107 17.67 19.23 -19.82
C GLU A 107 18.16 18.73 -18.47
N GLU A 108 19.43 18.98 -18.18
CA GLU A 108 20.01 18.73 -16.84
C GLU A 108 20.17 20.04 -16.09
N TYR A 109 19.87 19.99 -14.80
CA TYR A 109 20.03 21.14 -13.90
C TYR A 109 20.38 20.67 -12.49
N THR A 110 20.76 21.61 -11.62
CA THR A 110 21.08 21.35 -10.24
C THR A 110 20.01 21.92 -9.31
N VAL A 111 19.83 21.26 -8.17
CA VAL A 111 18.98 21.73 -7.07
C VAL A 111 19.83 21.72 -5.81
N GLU A 112 20.00 22.87 -5.19
CA GLU A 112 20.65 23.00 -3.89
C GLU A 112 19.64 22.75 -2.77
N ALA A 113 20.09 22.10 -1.70
CA ALA A 113 19.27 21.81 -0.54
C ALA A 113 20.13 21.59 0.72
N ASP A 114 19.66 22.07 1.85
CA ASP A 114 20.33 21.86 3.14
C ASP A 114 20.31 20.38 3.56
N MET A 115 19.26 19.65 3.16
CA MET A 115 19.07 18.23 3.46
C MET A 115 18.37 17.50 2.33
N ILE A 116 18.79 16.25 2.12
CA ILE A 116 18.21 15.38 1.10
C ILE A 116 17.72 14.08 1.72
N VAL A 117 16.49 13.74 1.38
CA VAL A 117 15.85 12.49 1.82
C VAL A 117 15.60 11.60 0.59
N ASN A 118 16.19 10.41 0.62
CA ASN A 118 15.90 9.34 -0.31
C ASN A 118 14.66 8.55 0.18
N ALA A 119 13.53 8.78 -0.45
CA ALA A 119 12.26 8.07 -0.19
C ALA A 119 11.79 7.33 -1.47
N THR A 120 12.71 6.76 -2.23
CA THR A 120 12.48 6.20 -3.57
C THR A 120 11.99 4.74 -3.57
N GLY A 121 11.56 4.21 -2.42
CA GLY A 121 10.94 2.89 -2.30
C GLY A 121 11.86 1.78 -2.83
N VAL A 122 11.44 1.06 -3.85
CA VAL A 122 12.21 -0.06 -4.44
C VAL A 122 13.56 0.36 -5.04
N PHE A 123 13.74 1.64 -5.35
CA PHE A 123 14.98 2.21 -5.89
C PHE A 123 15.94 2.75 -4.81
N SER A 124 15.58 2.63 -3.52
CA SER A 124 16.35 3.24 -2.43
C SER A 124 17.81 2.81 -2.41
N ASP A 125 18.12 1.54 -2.66
CA ASP A 125 19.51 1.05 -2.71
C ASP A 125 20.27 1.59 -3.91
N ASN A 126 19.61 1.86 -5.05
CA ASN A 126 20.26 2.47 -6.20
C ASN A 126 20.69 3.91 -5.88
N ILE A 127 19.79 4.68 -5.27
CA ILE A 127 20.09 6.06 -4.85
C ILE A 127 21.20 6.09 -3.79
N ARG A 128 21.20 5.16 -2.83
CA ARG A 128 22.27 5.04 -1.83
C ARG A 128 23.63 4.76 -2.46
N ARG A 129 23.66 3.95 -3.56
CA ARG A 129 24.90 3.66 -4.29
C ARG A 129 25.37 4.80 -5.21
N LEU A 130 24.50 5.75 -5.56
CA LEU A 130 24.93 6.99 -6.20
C LEU A 130 25.74 7.87 -5.25
N ASP A 131 25.44 7.82 -3.93
CA ASP A 131 26.16 8.53 -2.89
C ASP A 131 27.40 7.76 -2.43
N ASP A 132 27.26 6.48 -2.11
CA ASP A 132 28.33 5.60 -1.66
C ASP A 132 28.28 4.28 -2.45
N LYS A 133 29.26 4.06 -3.34
CA LYS A 133 29.35 2.84 -4.17
C LYS A 133 29.41 1.56 -3.35
N GLU A 134 29.97 1.64 -2.12
CA GLU A 134 30.11 0.52 -1.20
C GLU A 134 28.89 0.34 -0.28
N ALA A 135 27.82 1.11 -0.51
CA ALA A 135 26.60 1.01 0.29
C ALA A 135 26.02 -0.41 0.25
N LYS A 136 25.94 -1.03 1.42
CA LYS A 136 25.38 -2.39 1.56
C LYS A 136 23.92 -2.43 1.12
N LYS A 137 23.53 -3.56 0.51
CA LYS A 137 22.13 -3.84 0.17
C LYS A 137 21.29 -3.85 1.45
N MET A 138 20.16 -3.13 1.43
CA MET A 138 19.19 -3.09 2.53
C MET A 138 17.78 -3.57 2.10
N LEU A 139 17.55 -3.78 0.82
CA LEU A 139 16.24 -4.21 0.30
C LEU A 139 16.31 -5.63 -0.25
N ASP A 140 15.35 -6.45 0.16
CA ASP A 140 14.93 -7.64 -0.56
C ASP A 140 13.61 -7.35 -1.27
N LEU A 141 13.57 -7.63 -2.57
CA LEU A 141 12.43 -7.28 -3.40
C LEU A 141 11.51 -8.49 -3.59
N SER A 142 10.21 -8.27 -3.41
CA SER A 142 9.19 -9.27 -3.66
C SER A 142 8.14 -8.73 -4.62
N SER A 143 7.86 -9.48 -5.69
CA SER A 143 6.76 -9.16 -6.60
C SER A 143 5.46 -9.80 -6.13
N GLY A 144 4.34 -9.15 -6.48
CA GLY A 144 3.02 -9.71 -6.26
C GLY A 144 2.05 -9.19 -7.29
N ILE A 145 1.20 -10.10 -7.79
CA ILE A 145 0.21 -9.75 -8.81
C ILE A 145 -1.18 -9.62 -8.23
N HIS A 146 -2.01 -8.87 -8.93
CA HIS A 146 -3.46 -8.90 -8.79
C HIS A 146 -4.11 -9.19 -10.14
N ILE A 147 -5.25 -9.86 -10.11
CA ILE A 147 -6.12 -10.05 -11.27
C ILE A 147 -7.48 -9.43 -11.00
N VAL A 148 -8.13 -8.94 -12.04
CA VAL A 148 -9.49 -8.40 -11.99
C VAL A 148 -10.41 -9.35 -12.72
N LEU A 149 -11.50 -9.72 -12.06
CA LEU A 149 -12.55 -10.57 -12.58
C LEU A 149 -13.89 -9.81 -12.65
N ASP A 150 -14.88 -10.37 -13.31
CA ASP A 150 -16.22 -9.78 -13.33
C ASP A 150 -16.86 -9.80 -11.94
N LYS A 151 -17.72 -8.80 -11.66
CA LYS A 151 -18.46 -8.67 -10.39
C LYS A 151 -19.34 -9.88 -10.05
N LYS A 152 -19.70 -10.70 -11.06
CA LYS A 152 -20.50 -11.92 -10.85
C LYS A 152 -19.86 -12.87 -9.83
N TYR A 153 -18.53 -12.80 -9.65
CA TYR A 153 -17.79 -13.59 -8.68
C TYR A 153 -17.84 -13.03 -7.24
N LEU A 154 -18.32 -11.80 -7.08
CA LEU A 154 -18.49 -11.15 -5.76
C LEU A 154 -19.74 -10.26 -5.74
N PRO A 155 -20.95 -10.85 -5.89
CA PRO A 155 -22.17 -10.09 -6.24
C PRO A 155 -22.65 -9.16 -5.13
N LEU A 156 -22.41 -9.47 -3.87
CA LEU A 156 -22.91 -8.71 -2.71
C LEU A 156 -21.99 -7.59 -2.24
N GLY A 157 -20.83 -7.37 -2.90
CA GLY A 157 -19.92 -6.29 -2.57
C GLY A 157 -19.18 -6.44 -1.23
N GLU A 158 -19.29 -7.58 -0.55
CA GLU A 158 -18.50 -7.94 0.61
C GLU A 158 -17.20 -8.62 0.15
N GLY A 159 -16.06 -8.33 0.82
CA GLY A 159 -14.79 -8.99 0.55
C GLY A 159 -14.66 -10.35 1.24
N LEU A 160 -13.86 -11.23 0.68
CA LEU A 160 -13.47 -12.48 1.30
C LEU A 160 -11.96 -12.53 1.48
N MET A 161 -11.51 -12.87 2.67
CA MET A 161 -10.10 -13.16 2.94
C MET A 161 -9.93 -14.64 3.22
N ILE A 162 -9.00 -15.26 2.53
CA ILE A 162 -8.50 -16.61 2.82
C ILE A 162 -7.23 -16.42 3.64
N PRO A 163 -7.27 -16.64 4.96
CA PRO A 163 -6.19 -16.23 5.86
C PRO A 163 -4.93 -17.07 5.69
N LYS A 164 -5.05 -18.27 5.14
CA LYS A 164 -3.92 -19.17 4.89
C LYS A 164 -4.24 -20.10 3.73
N THR A 165 -3.51 -19.94 2.64
CA THR A 165 -3.47 -20.89 1.53
C THR A 165 -2.64 -22.12 1.87
N GLU A 166 -2.57 -23.12 1.01
CA GLU A 166 -1.78 -24.36 1.23
C GLU A 166 -0.30 -24.05 1.53
N ASP A 167 0.26 -23.00 0.92
CA ASP A 167 1.64 -22.56 1.09
C ASP A 167 1.80 -21.42 2.13
N GLY A 168 0.74 -21.12 2.90
CA GLY A 168 0.77 -20.20 4.03
C GLY A 168 0.53 -18.72 3.68
N ARG A 169 0.27 -18.38 2.43
CA ARG A 169 -0.02 -17.00 2.00
C ARG A 169 -1.46 -16.61 2.31
N VAL A 170 -1.71 -15.30 2.28
CA VAL A 170 -3.06 -14.74 2.39
C VAL A 170 -3.57 -14.38 0.99
N LEU A 171 -4.80 -14.74 0.68
CA LEU A 171 -5.45 -14.36 -0.56
C LEU A 171 -6.69 -13.52 -0.27
N PHE A 172 -6.79 -12.36 -0.91
CA PHE A 172 -7.93 -11.47 -0.82
C PHE A 172 -8.77 -11.54 -2.10
N ILE A 173 -10.07 -11.45 -1.92
CA ILE A 173 -11.07 -11.34 -2.99
C ILE A 173 -11.95 -10.18 -2.58
N LEU A 174 -11.79 -9.03 -3.25
CA LEU A 174 -12.34 -7.75 -2.80
C LEU A 174 -13.20 -7.10 -3.88
N PRO A 175 -14.24 -6.35 -3.50
CA PRO A 175 -14.93 -5.47 -4.44
C PRO A 175 -13.98 -4.36 -4.88
N TRP A 176 -13.91 -4.11 -6.20
CA TRP A 176 -13.02 -3.13 -6.78
C TRP A 176 -13.66 -2.47 -8.01
N MET A 177 -14.01 -1.19 -7.92
CA MET A 177 -14.55 -0.39 -9.05
C MET A 177 -15.65 -1.11 -9.84
N GLY A 178 -16.60 -1.76 -9.16
CA GLY A 178 -17.68 -2.53 -9.77
C GLY A 178 -17.23 -3.87 -10.37
N LYS A 179 -16.05 -4.34 -10.03
CA LYS A 179 -15.44 -5.63 -10.40
C LYS A 179 -14.98 -6.39 -9.16
N CYS A 180 -14.32 -7.51 -9.35
CA CYS A 180 -13.76 -8.36 -8.33
C CYS A 180 -12.23 -8.35 -8.46
N LEU A 181 -11.52 -7.87 -7.45
CA LEU A 181 -10.06 -7.88 -7.35
C LEU A 181 -9.60 -9.09 -6.56
N VAL A 182 -8.67 -9.85 -7.10
CA VAL A 182 -8.09 -11.02 -6.45
C VAL A 182 -6.58 -10.89 -6.39
N GLY A 183 -6.01 -11.15 -5.24
CA GLY A 183 -4.55 -11.15 -5.01
C GLY A 183 -4.22 -11.32 -3.53
N THR A 184 -2.99 -11.52 -3.21
CA THR A 184 -1.81 -11.30 -4.06
C THR A 184 -0.91 -12.53 -4.04
N THR A 185 0.03 -12.60 -4.98
CA THR A 185 1.17 -13.51 -4.90
C THR A 185 2.34 -12.86 -4.15
N ASP A 186 3.37 -13.63 -3.85
CA ASP A 186 4.57 -13.18 -3.14
C ASP A 186 5.78 -13.99 -3.62
N GLU A 187 6.56 -13.42 -4.57
CA GLU A 187 7.69 -14.09 -5.21
C GLU A 187 8.93 -13.20 -5.14
N SER A 188 10.07 -13.75 -4.75
CA SER A 188 11.34 -13.03 -4.79
C SER A 188 11.65 -12.56 -6.21
N THR A 189 12.08 -11.31 -6.36
CA THR A 189 12.32 -10.72 -7.68
C THR A 189 13.52 -9.78 -7.70
N LYS A 190 13.97 -9.44 -8.91
CA LYS A 190 14.93 -8.35 -9.14
C LYS A 190 14.20 -7.04 -9.38
N LEU A 191 14.91 -5.93 -9.24
CA LEU A 191 14.38 -4.62 -9.54
C LEU A 191 14.02 -4.52 -11.03
N GLN A 192 12.81 -4.07 -11.30
CA GLN A 192 12.28 -3.80 -12.63
C GLN A 192 11.46 -2.50 -12.57
N GLU A 193 11.62 -1.62 -13.54
CA GLU A 193 10.79 -0.42 -13.65
C GLU A 193 9.33 -0.74 -13.99
N ARG A 194 9.13 -1.79 -14.79
CA ARG A 194 7.82 -2.29 -15.23
C ARG A 194 7.75 -3.79 -15.01
N PRO A 195 7.39 -4.23 -13.80
CA PRO A 195 7.27 -5.66 -13.51
C PRO A 195 6.13 -6.28 -14.31
N GLU A 196 6.39 -7.43 -14.88
CA GLU A 196 5.42 -8.16 -15.69
C GLU A 196 4.68 -9.20 -14.87
N VAL A 197 3.44 -9.48 -15.29
CA VAL A 197 2.61 -10.54 -14.71
C VAL A 197 3.03 -11.88 -15.30
N SER A 198 3.50 -12.82 -14.48
CA SER A 198 3.88 -14.13 -14.95
C SER A 198 2.67 -15.08 -15.08
N ASN A 199 2.74 -16.01 -16.04
CA ASN A 199 1.73 -17.06 -16.15
C ASN A 199 1.66 -17.93 -14.90
N LYS A 200 2.79 -18.21 -14.25
CA LYS A 200 2.88 -18.96 -13.00
C LYS A 200 2.05 -18.31 -11.89
N ASP A 201 2.15 -16.99 -11.75
CA ASP A 201 1.38 -16.24 -10.75
C ASP A 201 -0.12 -16.28 -11.03
N ILE A 202 -0.52 -16.16 -12.31
CA ILE A 202 -1.94 -16.30 -12.71
C ILE A 202 -2.45 -17.69 -12.35
N GLU A 203 -1.73 -18.73 -12.72
CA GLU A 203 -2.10 -20.12 -12.44
C GLU A 203 -2.19 -20.38 -10.93
N TYR A 204 -1.29 -19.80 -10.15
CA TYR A 204 -1.35 -19.85 -8.69
C TYR A 204 -2.67 -19.28 -8.16
N ILE A 205 -3.05 -18.08 -8.57
CA ILE A 205 -4.31 -17.46 -8.12
C ILE A 205 -5.52 -18.28 -8.57
N LEU A 206 -5.56 -18.68 -9.84
CA LEU A 206 -6.68 -19.45 -10.37
C LEU A 206 -6.84 -20.81 -9.68
N LYS A 207 -5.72 -21.51 -9.42
CA LYS A 207 -5.72 -22.76 -8.64
C LYS A 207 -6.32 -22.55 -7.25
N HIS A 208 -5.92 -21.49 -6.53
CA HIS A 208 -6.44 -21.24 -5.19
C HIS A 208 -7.90 -20.81 -5.21
N LEU A 209 -8.35 -20.09 -6.24
CA LEU A 209 -9.77 -19.83 -6.42
C LEU A 209 -10.57 -21.14 -6.64
N GLU A 210 -10.06 -22.09 -7.43
CA GLU A 210 -10.68 -23.40 -7.63
C GLU A 210 -10.75 -24.24 -6.35
N ILE A 211 -9.77 -24.10 -5.45
CA ILE A 211 -9.78 -24.77 -4.15
C ILE A 211 -10.92 -24.28 -3.24
N TYR A 212 -11.19 -22.98 -3.21
CA TYR A 212 -12.12 -22.37 -2.27
C TYR A 212 -13.50 -22.09 -2.86
N PHE A 213 -13.62 -22.02 -4.20
CA PHE A 213 -14.87 -21.81 -4.89
C PHE A 213 -15.37 -23.06 -5.62
N ALA A 214 -16.67 -23.16 -5.75
CA ALA A 214 -17.31 -24.24 -6.50
C ALA A 214 -17.28 -24.04 -8.04
N LEU A 215 -16.48 -23.08 -8.51
CA LEU A 215 -16.39 -22.71 -9.91
C LEU A 215 -14.92 -22.73 -10.36
N LYS A 216 -14.71 -23.27 -11.56
CA LYS A 216 -13.45 -23.14 -12.26
C LYS A 216 -13.48 -21.85 -13.09
N ILE A 217 -12.53 -20.97 -12.80
CA ILE A 217 -12.36 -19.69 -13.51
C ILE A 217 -11.27 -19.87 -14.56
N ASN A 218 -11.59 -19.58 -15.81
CA ASN A 218 -10.64 -19.70 -16.91
C ASN A 218 -9.80 -18.43 -17.04
N LYS A 219 -8.58 -18.55 -17.54
CA LYS A 219 -7.68 -17.42 -17.79
C LYS A 219 -8.31 -16.34 -18.70
N SER A 220 -9.17 -16.75 -19.64
CA SER A 220 -9.91 -15.84 -20.54
C SER A 220 -10.93 -14.95 -19.83
N GLU A 221 -11.29 -15.25 -18.59
CA GLU A 221 -12.21 -14.44 -17.78
C GLU A 221 -11.50 -13.34 -16.97
N ILE A 222 -10.17 -13.28 -17.04
CA ILE A 222 -9.37 -12.21 -16.43
C ILE A 222 -9.53 -10.96 -17.29
N LEU A 223 -10.12 -9.91 -16.71
CA LEU A 223 -10.37 -8.64 -17.37
C LEU A 223 -9.12 -7.75 -17.39
N SER A 224 -8.30 -7.81 -16.35
CA SER A 224 -7.05 -7.06 -16.21
C SER A 224 -6.15 -7.74 -15.19
N SER A 225 -4.86 -7.44 -15.27
CA SER A 225 -3.87 -7.87 -14.27
C SER A 225 -2.72 -6.88 -14.19
N TRP A 226 -2.08 -6.81 -13.03
CA TRP A 226 -0.85 -6.02 -12.85
C TRP A 226 0.05 -6.65 -11.80
N CYS A 227 1.32 -6.25 -11.85
CA CYS A 227 2.35 -6.67 -10.91
C CYS A 227 2.92 -5.44 -10.19
N GLY A 228 3.20 -5.57 -8.91
CA GLY A 228 3.91 -4.58 -8.11
C GLY A 228 5.11 -5.20 -7.39
N ILE A 229 6.11 -4.39 -7.06
CA ILE A 229 7.28 -4.81 -6.29
C ILE A 229 7.24 -4.19 -4.91
N ARG A 230 7.44 -5.01 -3.88
CA ARG A 230 7.50 -4.59 -2.47
C ARG A 230 8.94 -4.37 -2.05
N PRO A 231 9.28 -3.23 -1.45
CA PRO A 231 10.58 -2.98 -0.83
C PRO A 231 10.60 -3.58 0.59
N LEU A 232 10.97 -4.83 0.73
CA LEU A 232 11.12 -5.46 2.04
C LEU A 232 12.51 -5.14 2.59
N VAL A 233 12.60 -4.79 3.88
CA VAL A 233 13.89 -4.60 4.53
C VAL A 233 14.56 -5.96 4.67
N ALA A 234 15.76 -6.10 4.11
CA ALA A 234 16.55 -7.32 4.26
C ALA A 234 16.88 -7.54 5.74
N PRO A 235 16.70 -8.76 6.28
CA PRO A 235 17.12 -9.05 7.63
C PRO A 235 18.65 -8.85 7.75
N ASP A 236 19.06 -8.25 8.86
CA ASP A 236 20.49 -8.18 9.18
C ASP A 236 21.03 -9.63 9.24
N LYS A 237 22.12 -9.95 8.56
CA LYS A 237 22.66 -11.31 8.49
C LYS A 237 23.01 -11.89 9.86
N ASP A 238 23.15 -11.03 10.86
CA ASP A 238 23.44 -11.39 12.26
C ASP A 238 22.18 -11.42 13.14
N ALA A 239 20.98 -11.11 12.63
CA ALA A 239 19.72 -11.21 13.35
C ALA A 239 19.01 -12.54 13.02
N ASP A 240 18.46 -13.16 14.05
CA ASP A 240 17.68 -14.41 13.94
C ASP A 240 16.57 -14.25 12.87
N THR A 241 16.54 -15.14 11.90
CA THR A 241 15.70 -15.07 10.68
C THR A 241 14.18 -15.09 10.94
N SER A 242 13.77 -15.16 12.21
CA SER A 242 12.35 -15.12 12.61
C SER A 242 11.74 -13.72 12.66
N THR A 243 12.53 -12.65 12.57
CA THR A 243 12.09 -11.26 12.64
C THR A 243 12.41 -10.50 11.34
N ILE A 244 11.72 -10.81 10.24
CA ILE A 244 11.62 -9.88 9.12
C ILE A 244 10.90 -8.64 9.66
N VAL A 245 11.66 -7.56 9.85
CA VAL A 245 11.13 -6.28 10.31
C VAL A 245 10.17 -5.77 9.21
N ARG A 246 8.88 -5.94 9.46
CA ARG A 246 7.80 -5.41 8.60
C ARG A 246 7.64 -3.89 8.76
N ASP A 247 8.57 -3.25 9.45
CA ASP A 247 8.62 -1.82 9.69
C ASP A 247 9.59 -1.15 8.71
N HIS A 248 9.65 0.16 8.74
CA HIS A 248 10.60 0.94 7.95
C HIS A 248 11.88 1.20 8.75
N VAL A 249 12.96 1.44 8.03
CA VAL A 249 14.26 1.81 8.60
C VAL A 249 14.64 3.21 8.09
N ILE A 250 15.08 4.07 9.00
CA ILE A 250 15.66 5.38 8.68
C ILE A 250 17.15 5.28 8.93
N THR A 251 17.96 5.61 7.92
CA THR A 251 19.41 5.58 8.00
C THR A 251 20.01 6.81 7.35
N SER A 252 21.25 7.13 7.70
CA SER A 252 21.99 8.24 7.11
C SER A 252 23.38 7.77 6.70
N SER A 253 23.81 8.16 5.50
CA SER A 253 25.19 7.91 5.04
C SER A 253 26.20 8.83 5.73
N LYS A 254 27.49 8.61 5.45
CA LYS A 254 28.57 9.49 5.91
C LYS A 254 28.45 10.91 5.35
N SER A 255 27.91 11.05 4.15
CA SER A 255 27.65 12.33 3.50
C SER A 255 26.35 13.01 3.94
N ASN A 256 25.62 12.45 4.92
CA ASN A 256 24.32 12.93 5.42
C ASN A 256 23.13 12.72 4.46
N LEU A 257 23.23 11.88 3.44
CA LEU A 257 22.06 11.43 2.71
C LEU A 257 21.18 10.59 3.66
N VAL A 258 19.99 11.08 3.97
CA VAL A 258 19.00 10.34 4.78
C VAL A 258 18.15 9.47 3.88
N SER A 259 18.00 8.19 4.24
CA SER A 259 17.16 7.25 3.47
C SER A 259 16.09 6.63 4.37
N ILE A 260 14.85 6.57 3.87
CA ILE A 260 13.77 5.78 4.45
C ILE A 260 13.53 4.55 3.58
N ILE A 261 13.57 3.37 4.18
CA ILE A 261 13.61 2.09 3.48
C ILE A 261 12.53 1.16 4.06
N GLY A 262 11.79 0.46 3.19
CA GLY A 262 10.71 -0.43 3.61
C GLY A 262 9.42 0.29 3.98
N GLY A 263 8.69 -0.29 4.94
CA GLY A 263 7.40 0.22 5.42
C GLY A 263 6.22 -0.14 4.54
N LYS A 264 5.07 0.47 4.82
CA LYS A 264 3.80 0.21 4.14
C LYS A 264 3.13 1.52 3.73
N TRP A 265 2.40 1.49 2.62
CA TRP A 265 1.60 2.62 2.17
C TRP A 265 0.60 3.11 3.25
N THR A 266 -0.01 2.18 3.96
CA THR A 266 -0.96 2.51 5.05
C THR A 266 -0.34 3.24 6.24
N THR A 267 0.98 3.19 6.42
CA THR A 267 1.70 3.88 7.50
C THR A 267 2.45 5.13 7.05
N TYR A 268 2.24 5.58 5.80
CA TYR A 268 2.98 6.68 5.16
C TYR A 268 3.10 7.94 6.04
N ARG A 269 2.01 8.35 6.69
CA ARG A 269 2.00 9.54 7.53
C ARG A 269 2.96 9.44 8.71
N LYS A 270 2.94 8.27 9.40
CA LYS A 270 3.85 8.02 10.53
C LYS A 270 5.29 7.93 10.07
N MET A 271 5.55 7.22 8.99
CA MET A 271 6.86 7.12 8.36
C MET A 271 7.44 8.50 8.03
N SER A 272 6.64 9.36 7.40
CA SER A 272 7.05 10.74 7.07
C SER A 272 7.31 11.58 8.32
N GLN A 273 6.47 11.45 9.34
CA GLN A 273 6.71 12.12 10.63
C GLN A 273 8.04 11.69 11.25
N GLU A 274 8.32 10.40 11.29
CA GLU A 274 9.55 9.87 11.91
C GLU A 274 10.80 10.28 11.15
N VAL A 275 10.73 10.40 9.80
CA VAL A 275 11.85 10.97 9.02
C VAL A 275 12.09 12.43 9.40
N VAL A 276 11.05 13.24 9.49
CA VAL A 276 11.19 14.65 9.88
C VAL A 276 11.71 14.76 11.30
N ASP A 277 11.16 14.00 12.24
CA ASP A 277 11.64 13.97 13.63
C ASP A 277 13.13 13.52 13.72
N TYR A 278 13.55 12.59 12.85
CA TYR A 278 14.95 12.18 12.73
C TYR A 278 15.86 13.32 12.24
N LEU A 279 15.41 14.05 11.19
CA LEU A 279 16.13 15.20 10.66
C LEU A 279 16.24 16.32 11.70
N ASP A 280 15.15 16.66 12.37
CA ASP A 280 15.11 17.66 13.44
C ASP A 280 16.11 17.34 14.57
N ASN A 281 16.17 16.07 14.97
CA ASN A 281 17.09 15.63 16.03
C ASN A 281 18.55 15.62 15.57
N LYS A 282 18.81 15.22 14.34
CA LYS A 282 20.18 15.06 13.82
C LYS A 282 20.84 16.39 13.48
N PHE A 283 20.05 17.33 12.94
CA PHE A 283 20.57 18.59 12.41
C PHE A 283 20.16 19.83 13.22
N ASP A 284 19.58 19.60 14.41
CA ASP A 284 19.15 20.64 15.37
C ASP A 284 18.27 21.73 14.71
N LEU A 285 17.29 21.27 13.91
CA LEU A 285 16.35 22.16 13.26
C LEU A 285 15.33 22.71 14.28
N ASN A 286 14.73 23.85 13.97
CA ASN A 286 13.66 24.44 14.79
C ASN A 286 12.45 23.50 14.85
N LYS A 287 12.36 22.66 15.87
CA LYS A 287 11.31 21.66 16.06
C LYS A 287 9.93 22.31 16.08
N LYS A 288 9.15 22.06 15.04
CA LYS A 288 7.73 22.38 15.00
C LYS A 288 6.91 21.13 15.34
N LYS A 289 5.88 21.31 16.16
CA LYS A 289 4.96 20.19 16.48
C LYS A 289 4.30 19.67 15.22
N CYS A 290 4.36 18.35 15.00
CA CYS A 290 3.68 17.70 13.88
C CYS A 290 2.16 17.92 13.95
N PHE A 291 1.58 18.47 12.90
CA PHE A 291 0.13 18.72 12.77
C PHE A 291 -0.57 17.75 11.80
N THR A 292 0.19 16.89 11.11
CA THR A 292 -0.35 16.02 10.06
C THR A 292 -1.36 14.98 10.55
N LYS A 293 -1.46 14.73 11.87
CA LYS A 293 -2.49 13.85 12.45
C LYS A 293 -3.92 14.35 12.23
N THR A 294 -4.09 15.66 12.13
CA THR A 294 -5.39 16.33 12.02
C THR A 294 -5.54 17.07 10.69
N LEU A 295 -4.49 17.08 9.87
CA LEU A 295 -4.54 17.69 8.55
C LEU A 295 -5.49 16.89 7.65
N LYS A 296 -6.52 17.55 7.14
CA LYS A 296 -7.41 16.99 6.15
C LYS A 296 -6.79 17.10 4.76
N LEU A 297 -6.89 16.05 3.99
CA LEU A 297 -6.44 16.04 2.59
C LEU A 297 -7.45 16.80 1.70
N ILE A 298 -6.99 17.36 0.62
CA ILE A 298 -7.86 17.95 -0.40
C ILE A 298 -8.89 16.92 -0.85
N GLY A 299 -10.15 17.34 -0.93
CA GLY A 299 -11.29 16.48 -1.24
C GLY A 299 -11.94 15.81 -0.02
N SER A 300 -11.39 16.04 1.19
CA SER A 300 -11.97 15.55 2.45
C SER A 300 -12.20 16.65 3.50
N GLU A 301 -11.99 17.91 3.12
CA GLU A 301 -12.01 19.04 4.07
C GLU A 301 -13.41 19.22 4.67
N ASP A 302 -14.45 19.24 3.82
CA ASP A 302 -15.85 19.42 4.20
C ASP A 302 -16.75 18.26 3.73
N PHE A 303 -16.15 17.08 3.47
CA PHE A 303 -16.84 15.96 2.84
C PHE A 303 -18.12 15.53 3.55
N LEU A 304 -18.15 15.53 4.88
CA LEU A 304 -19.33 15.12 5.64
C LEU A 304 -20.51 16.09 5.52
N SER A 305 -20.24 17.40 5.46
CA SER A 305 -21.29 18.41 5.18
C SER A 305 -21.70 18.35 3.71
N PHE A 306 -20.74 18.30 2.81
CA PHE A 306 -20.98 18.14 1.38
C PHE A 306 -21.87 16.94 1.08
N GLN A 307 -21.63 15.80 1.69
CA GLN A 307 -22.44 14.58 1.48
C GLN A 307 -23.88 14.73 2.01
N LYS A 308 -24.09 15.47 3.08
CA LYS A 308 -25.43 15.77 3.62
C LYS A 308 -26.22 16.68 2.72
N ASP A 309 -25.55 17.70 2.16
CA ASP A 309 -26.17 18.74 1.35
C ASP A 309 -26.41 18.29 -0.09
N ASN A 310 -25.70 17.25 -0.55
CA ASN A 310 -25.76 16.74 -1.91
C ASN A 310 -26.28 15.29 -1.94
N THR A 311 -27.59 15.15 -1.97
CA THR A 311 -28.29 13.85 -2.10
C THR A 311 -28.54 13.45 -3.56
N ASN A 312 -27.82 14.05 -4.51
CA ASN A 312 -27.99 13.78 -5.92
C ASN A 312 -27.58 12.34 -6.25
N GLU A 313 -28.55 11.55 -6.75
CA GLU A 313 -28.37 10.13 -7.12
C GLU A 313 -27.85 9.93 -8.55
N ASP A 314 -27.56 11.01 -9.28
CA ASP A 314 -26.98 10.92 -10.63
C ASP A 314 -25.65 10.17 -10.58
N LYS A 315 -25.52 9.15 -11.43
CA LYS A 315 -24.34 8.26 -11.43
C LYS A 315 -23.05 8.98 -11.79
N THR A 316 -23.13 10.00 -12.66
CA THR A 316 -21.97 10.78 -13.06
C THR A 316 -21.48 11.64 -11.90
N PHE A 317 -22.42 12.26 -11.19
CA PHE A 317 -22.12 13.03 -9.99
C PHE A 317 -21.54 12.13 -8.87
N GLN A 318 -22.15 10.98 -8.60
CA GLN A 318 -21.63 10.02 -7.61
C GLN A 318 -20.24 9.51 -7.98
N HIS A 319 -19.99 9.31 -9.29
CA HIS A 319 -18.63 8.98 -9.75
C HIS A 319 -17.65 10.13 -9.51
N ALA A 320 -18.01 11.37 -9.81
CA ALA A 320 -17.20 12.56 -9.52
C ALA A 320 -16.92 12.68 -8.02
N VAL A 321 -17.93 12.51 -7.15
CA VAL A 321 -17.76 12.49 -5.69
C VAL A 321 -16.78 11.39 -5.25
N SER A 322 -16.86 10.22 -5.84
CA SER A 322 -15.92 9.13 -5.55
C SER A 322 -14.48 9.45 -5.92
N LEU A 323 -14.25 10.35 -6.89
CA LEU A 323 -12.92 10.76 -7.36
C LEU A 323 -12.39 12.02 -6.65
N TYR A 324 -13.23 12.99 -6.43
CA TYR A 324 -12.83 14.35 -6.02
C TYR A 324 -13.32 14.73 -4.61
N GLY A 325 -14.16 13.92 -3.97
CA GLY A 325 -14.72 14.19 -2.65
C GLY A 325 -15.57 15.47 -2.67
N ASP A 326 -15.34 16.36 -1.71
CA ASP A 326 -16.04 17.66 -1.61
C ASP A 326 -15.68 18.67 -2.72
N LYS A 327 -14.78 18.32 -3.64
CA LYS A 327 -14.43 19.12 -4.83
C LYS A 327 -15.13 18.62 -6.10
N ALA A 328 -16.17 17.79 -5.97
CA ALA A 328 -16.92 17.23 -7.09
C ALA A 328 -18.01 18.18 -7.64
N SER A 329 -18.19 19.36 -7.06
CA SER A 329 -19.17 20.39 -7.49
C SER A 329 -18.67 21.23 -8.67
#